data_609ed7ec096f6b6d66464acafe2e66f2
#
_entry.id   609ed7ec096f6b6d66464acafe2e66f2
#
_cell.length_a   1.000
_cell.length_b   1.000
_cell.length_c   1.000
_cell.angle_alpha   90.00
_cell.angle_beta   90.00
_cell.angle_gamma   90.00
#
_symmetry.space_group_name_H-M   'P 1'
#
loop_
_entity.id
_entity.type
_entity.pdbx_description
1 polymer ?
#
loop_
_entity_poly.entity_id
_entity_poly.type
_entity_poly.pdbx_seq_one_letter_code
_entity_poly.pdbx_strand_id
1 'polypeptide(L)'
;IGDKTTSRGKLTIRFTVMAYSQARRYQLNLTSNWSGLSWLSTGDTNSPGWGDDIMGFAWGGGYDFDGYGYDLLDAFGNHGRAAYIQSKANCGVAWNFNEHTTEAEYDDYITRAQCWTNINKNVATGGGNTTSVTGEYLHTWAAVSPSVSWSVSGSGGSGSFGLSSPSSQSWSIQAVVTGIPY
;
A
#
# COMPACT_ATOMS: atom_id res chain seq x y z
N ILE A 1 -1.03 -11.63 -4.90
CA ILE A 1 -0.11 -11.84 -3.77
C ILE A 1 1.30 -11.62 -4.28
N GLY A 2 2.06 -10.81 -3.58
CA GLY A 2 3.49 -10.63 -3.80
C GLY A 2 4.26 -10.87 -2.51
N ASP A 3 5.51 -11.29 -2.62
CA ASP A 3 6.38 -11.45 -1.47
C ASP A 3 7.83 -11.09 -1.79
N LYS A 4 8.54 -10.68 -0.75
CA LYS A 4 9.97 -10.44 -0.75
C LYS A 4 10.58 -11.18 0.42
N THR A 5 11.38 -12.19 0.13
CA THR A 5 12.17 -12.88 1.14
C THR A 5 13.52 -12.20 1.28
N THR A 6 13.94 -12.00 2.49
CA THR A 6 15.21 -11.38 2.87
C THR A 6 15.99 -12.33 3.77
N SER A 7 17.23 -12.01 4.09
CA SER A 7 18.05 -12.84 4.99
C SER A 7 17.54 -12.86 6.44
N ARG A 8 16.66 -11.93 6.81
CA ARG A 8 16.21 -11.73 8.21
C ARG A 8 14.72 -11.80 8.40
N GLY A 9 13.98 -11.99 7.34
CA GLY A 9 12.54 -12.08 7.39
C GLY A 9 11.93 -12.19 6.01
N LYS A 10 10.63 -12.26 5.99
CA LYS A 10 9.83 -12.27 4.75
C LYS A 10 8.70 -11.26 4.89
N LEU A 11 8.68 -10.28 3.99
CA LEU A 11 7.50 -9.46 3.80
C LEU A 11 6.58 -10.13 2.77
N THR A 12 5.33 -10.29 3.15
CA THR A 12 4.27 -10.75 2.24
C THR A 12 3.26 -9.63 2.08
N ILE A 13 2.97 -9.24 0.86
CA ILE A 13 1.83 -8.38 0.55
C ILE A 13 0.69 -9.20 -0.04
N ARG A 14 -0.52 -8.85 0.35
CA ARG A 14 -1.74 -9.37 -0.24
C ARG A 14 -2.60 -8.20 -0.71
N PHE A 15 -2.86 -8.16 -1.99
CA PHE A 15 -3.79 -7.22 -2.59
C PHE A 15 -5.11 -7.93 -2.91
N THR A 16 -6.21 -7.36 -2.48
CA THR A 16 -7.57 -7.91 -2.68
C THR A 16 -8.49 -6.82 -3.19
N VAL A 17 -9.29 -7.14 -4.17
CA VAL A 17 -10.38 -6.31 -4.68
C VAL A 17 -11.68 -7.01 -4.34
N MET A 18 -12.52 -6.36 -3.56
CA MET A 18 -13.81 -6.89 -3.15
C MET A 18 -14.93 -6.06 -3.77
N ALA A 19 -15.84 -6.72 -4.46
CA ALA A 19 -17.05 -6.09 -4.96
C ALA A 19 -18.10 -6.04 -3.84
N TYR A 20 -18.74 -4.89 -3.67
CA TYR A 20 -19.93 -4.83 -2.83
C TYR A 20 -21.16 -5.33 -3.61
N SER A 21 -22.14 -5.86 -2.88
CA SER A 21 -23.42 -6.32 -3.46
C SER A 21 -24.21 -5.20 -4.14
N GLN A 22 -23.98 -3.97 -3.74
CA GLN A 22 -24.45 -2.80 -4.48
C GLN A 22 -23.56 -2.62 -5.70
N ALA A 23 -24.11 -2.88 -6.87
CA ALA A 23 -23.41 -2.71 -8.14
C ALA A 23 -22.73 -1.34 -8.21
N ARG A 24 -21.42 -1.32 -8.54
CA ARG A 24 -20.59 -0.13 -8.79
C ARG A 24 -19.64 0.29 -7.68
N ARG A 25 -19.52 -0.46 -6.59
CA ARG A 25 -18.58 -0.14 -5.53
C ARG A 25 -17.60 -1.29 -5.31
N TYR A 26 -16.33 -0.94 -5.16
CA TYR A 26 -15.28 -1.89 -4.82
C TYR A 26 -14.50 -1.39 -3.62
N GLN A 27 -14.05 -2.31 -2.80
CA GLN A 27 -13.03 -2.04 -1.80
C GLN A 27 -11.70 -2.65 -2.27
N LEU A 28 -10.69 -1.82 -2.30
CA LEU A 28 -9.30 -2.21 -2.50
C LEU A 28 -8.67 -2.37 -1.13
N ASN A 29 -8.04 -3.50 -0.89
CA ASN A 29 -7.41 -3.79 0.39
C ASN A 29 -5.99 -4.32 0.15
N LEU A 30 -5.01 -3.70 0.77
CA LEU A 30 -3.61 -4.10 0.74
C LEU A 30 -3.16 -4.37 2.16
N THR A 31 -2.64 -5.57 2.38
CA THR A 31 -2.02 -5.94 3.66
C THR A 31 -0.56 -6.27 3.43
N SER A 32 0.28 -5.83 4.33
CA SER A 32 1.66 -6.29 4.45
C SER A 32 1.84 -7.03 5.76
N ASN A 33 2.68 -8.04 5.75
CA ASN A 33 2.98 -8.82 6.95
C ASN A 33 4.43 -9.29 6.92
N TRP A 34 5.19 -8.85 7.90
CA TRP A 34 6.51 -9.36 8.18
C TRP A 34 6.43 -10.66 8.97
N SER A 35 7.22 -11.64 8.61
CA SER A 35 7.33 -12.93 9.30
C SER A 35 8.76 -13.43 9.34
N GLY A 36 9.08 -14.27 10.30
CA GLY A 36 10.41 -14.86 10.46
C GLY A 36 11.49 -13.85 10.83
N LEU A 37 11.11 -12.75 11.48
CA LEU A 37 12.04 -11.71 11.90
C LEU A 37 12.98 -12.26 13.00
N SER A 38 14.28 -12.03 12.83
CA SER A 38 15.24 -12.23 13.90
C SER A 38 15.41 -10.91 14.65
N TRP A 39 15.01 -10.89 15.89
CA TRP A 39 14.91 -9.72 16.76
C TRP A 39 16.22 -8.99 17.09
N LEU A 40 17.34 -9.35 16.51
CA LEU A 40 18.66 -8.89 16.94
C LEU A 40 19.32 -7.84 16.06
N SER A 41 18.58 -7.21 15.15
CA SER A 41 19.23 -6.26 14.24
C SER A 41 18.34 -5.07 13.91
N THR A 42 18.63 -3.99 14.57
CA THR A 42 18.14 -2.65 14.27
C THR A 42 18.75 -2.14 12.96
N GLY A 43 17.89 -1.59 12.09
CA GLY A 43 18.34 -0.77 10.98
C GLY A 43 18.90 -1.49 9.77
N ASP A 44 18.38 -2.65 9.41
CA ASP A 44 18.84 -3.39 8.23
C ASP A 44 17.82 -3.40 7.09
N THR A 45 18.34 -3.54 5.91
CA THR A 45 17.68 -3.67 4.60
C THR A 45 16.56 -4.70 4.53
N ASN A 46 16.43 -5.53 5.55
CA ASN A 46 15.76 -6.82 5.47
C ASN A 46 14.74 -7.05 6.59
N SER A 47 14.46 -6.03 7.38
CA SER A 47 13.52 -6.05 8.51
C SER A 47 12.84 -4.70 8.61
N PRO A 48 11.73 -4.57 9.36
CA PRO A 48 11.20 -3.27 9.71
C PRO A 48 12.31 -2.33 10.18
N GLY A 49 12.35 -1.13 9.66
CA GLY A 49 13.49 -0.23 9.79
C GLY A 49 13.12 1.20 10.15
N TRP A 50 14.14 2.07 10.18
CA TRP A 50 14.00 3.48 10.54
C TRP A 50 13.45 4.35 9.40
N GLY A 51 13.24 3.81 8.22
CA GLY A 51 12.71 4.53 7.07
C GLY A 51 11.19 4.70 7.13
N ASP A 52 10.71 5.64 6.35
CA ASP A 52 9.29 5.73 6.10
C ASP A 52 8.91 4.79 4.97
N ASP A 53 7.95 3.93 5.22
CA ASP A 53 7.38 3.04 4.22
C ASP A 53 6.14 3.65 3.58
N ILE A 54 5.84 3.25 2.36
CA ILE A 54 4.61 3.64 1.68
C ILE A 54 3.84 2.40 1.22
N MET A 55 2.55 2.41 1.49
CA MET A 55 1.56 1.53 0.87
C MET A 55 0.54 2.37 0.10
N GLY A 56 0.07 1.86 -1.04
CA GLY A 56 -0.93 2.62 -1.77
C GLY A 56 -1.61 1.86 -2.88
N PHE A 57 -2.58 2.55 -3.47
CA PHE A 57 -3.35 2.09 -4.62
C PHE A 57 -3.40 3.16 -5.69
N ALA A 58 -3.44 2.70 -6.93
CA ALA A 58 -3.83 3.50 -8.07
C ALA A 58 -4.87 2.77 -8.91
N TRP A 59 -5.79 3.50 -9.49
CA TRP A 59 -6.82 2.96 -10.40
C TRP A 59 -7.02 3.87 -11.59
N GLY A 60 -7.55 3.32 -12.68
CA GLY A 60 -7.84 4.06 -13.88
C GLY A 60 -9.11 4.90 -13.79
N GLY A 61 -9.37 5.67 -14.84
CA GLY A 61 -10.60 6.45 -14.96
C GLY A 61 -11.87 5.59 -14.85
N GLY A 62 -12.97 6.22 -14.54
CA GLY A 62 -14.26 5.55 -14.37
C GLY A 62 -14.64 5.25 -12.93
N TYR A 63 -13.74 5.52 -11.98
CA TYR A 63 -14.00 5.39 -10.55
C TYR A 63 -13.61 6.63 -9.79
N ASP A 64 -14.44 7.00 -8.84
CA ASP A 64 -14.18 8.04 -7.87
C ASP A 64 -13.80 7.43 -6.53
N PHE A 65 -12.97 8.16 -5.80
CA PHE A 65 -12.60 7.87 -4.45
C PHE A 65 -13.81 8.02 -3.49
N ASP A 66 -14.00 7.02 -2.61
CA ASP A 66 -15.09 7.01 -1.63
C ASP A 66 -14.63 6.47 -0.27
N GLY A 67 -13.69 7.17 0.33
CA GLY A 67 -13.22 6.88 1.67
C GLY A 67 -12.08 5.87 1.75
N TYR A 68 -11.38 5.91 2.86
CA TYR A 68 -10.20 5.09 3.12
C TYR A 68 -10.01 4.84 4.61
N GLY A 69 -9.16 3.89 4.92
CA GLY A 69 -8.67 3.64 6.26
C GLY A 69 -7.36 2.87 6.26
N TYR A 70 -6.78 2.75 7.42
CA TYR A 70 -5.57 1.96 7.63
C TYR A 70 -5.55 1.41 9.05
N ASP A 71 -4.73 0.39 9.24
CA ASP A 71 -4.41 -0.19 10.54
C ASP A 71 -2.95 -0.65 10.53
N LEU A 72 -2.20 -0.24 11.54
CA LEU A 72 -0.79 -0.57 11.72
C LEU A 72 -0.66 -1.31 13.04
N LEU A 73 -0.08 -2.50 13.02
CA LEU A 73 0.06 -3.34 14.20
C LEU A 73 1.52 -3.73 14.40
N ASP A 74 1.96 -3.67 15.65
CA ASP A 74 3.23 -4.22 16.07
C ASP A 74 3.18 -5.76 16.21
N ALA A 75 4.27 -6.35 16.65
CA ALA A 75 4.37 -7.79 16.84
C ALA A 75 3.47 -8.32 17.98
N PHE A 76 3.04 -7.45 18.88
CA PHE A 76 2.18 -7.78 20.02
C PHE A 76 0.71 -7.51 19.73
N GLY A 77 0.40 -6.91 18.58
CA GLY A 77 -0.96 -6.57 18.18
C GLY A 77 -1.41 -5.20 18.70
N ASN A 78 -0.51 -4.36 19.21
CA ASN A 78 -0.85 -2.98 19.53
C ASN A 78 -0.91 -2.14 18.26
N HIS A 79 -1.79 -1.14 18.27
CA HIS A 79 -1.92 -0.23 17.14
C HIS A 79 -0.74 0.73 17.09
N GLY A 80 -0.17 0.86 15.90
CA GLY A 80 0.90 1.81 15.61
C GLY A 80 0.40 3.23 15.43
N ARG A 81 1.33 4.13 15.18
CA ARG A 81 1.04 5.55 14.96
C ARG A 81 0.28 5.80 13.66
N ALA A 82 -0.37 6.94 13.61
CA ALA A 82 -1.08 7.39 12.43
C ALA A 82 -0.16 7.52 11.21
N ALA A 83 -0.60 6.98 10.09
CA ALA A 83 0.06 7.20 8.82
C ALA A 83 -0.28 8.58 8.25
N TYR A 84 0.68 9.19 7.58
CA TYR A 84 0.42 10.37 6.76
C TYR A 84 -0.18 9.94 5.43
N ILE A 85 -1.25 10.61 5.00
CA ILE A 85 -2.00 10.21 3.83
C ILE A 85 -1.74 11.18 2.68
N GLN A 86 -1.37 10.62 1.55
CA GLN A 86 -1.29 11.31 0.27
C GLN A 86 -2.38 10.78 -0.65
N SER A 87 -3.14 11.67 -1.25
CA SER A 87 -4.18 11.29 -2.19
C SER A 87 -4.07 12.06 -3.49
N LYS A 88 -4.41 11.40 -4.57
CA LYS A 88 -4.63 12.00 -5.87
C LYS A 88 -6.10 11.85 -6.20
N ALA A 89 -6.78 12.98 -6.37
CA ALA A 89 -8.20 12.98 -6.67
C ALA A 89 -8.52 12.00 -7.82
N ASN A 90 -9.47 11.12 -7.55
CA ASN A 90 -10.04 10.18 -8.51
C ASN A 90 -9.08 9.15 -9.14
N CYS A 91 -7.88 8.96 -8.61
CA CYS A 91 -6.98 7.97 -9.22
C CYS A 91 -6.05 7.21 -8.25
N GLY A 92 -5.99 7.59 -6.99
CA GLY A 92 -5.15 6.87 -6.05
C GLY A 92 -5.10 7.46 -4.64
N VAL A 93 -4.60 6.65 -3.72
CA VAL A 93 -4.33 7.01 -2.34
C VAL A 93 -3.13 6.23 -1.84
N ALA A 94 -2.29 6.85 -1.03
CA ALA A 94 -1.14 6.23 -0.40
C ALA A 94 -1.01 6.66 1.06
N TRP A 95 -0.46 5.77 1.87
CA TRP A 95 -0.17 5.95 3.28
C TRP A 95 1.34 5.85 3.47
N ASN A 96 1.91 6.89 4.08
CA ASN A 96 3.30 6.92 4.51
C ASN A 96 3.34 6.70 6.02
N PHE A 97 4.13 5.76 6.49
CA PHE A 97 4.25 5.42 7.89
C PHE A 97 5.67 4.95 8.22
N ASN A 98 6.10 5.23 9.44
CA ASN A 98 7.35 4.72 9.93
C ASN A 98 7.12 3.38 10.62
N GLU A 99 7.87 2.36 10.25
CA GLU A 99 7.76 1.05 10.88
C GLU A 99 8.36 1.03 12.29
N HIS A 100 9.23 1.98 12.62
CA HIS A 100 9.81 2.07 13.96
C HIS A 100 8.93 2.92 14.88
N THR A 101 8.50 2.36 15.97
CA THR A 101 7.78 3.09 17.02
C THR A 101 8.76 3.62 18.04
N THR A 102 8.84 4.93 18.20
CA THR A 102 9.86 5.60 19.02
C THR A 102 9.61 5.59 20.54
N GLU A 103 8.62 4.89 21.04
CA GLU A 103 8.16 5.06 22.42
C GLU A 103 8.51 3.94 23.39
N ALA A 104 9.17 2.91 22.97
CA ALA A 104 9.44 1.81 23.88
C ALA A 104 10.94 1.54 24.06
N GLU A 105 11.29 1.21 25.26
CA GLU A 105 12.58 0.63 25.64
C GLU A 105 12.85 -0.73 24.95
N TYR A 106 11.90 -1.21 24.13
CA TYR A 106 11.94 -2.43 23.34
C TYR A 106 11.37 -2.15 21.96
N ASP A 107 12.15 -2.44 20.97
CA ASP A 107 11.95 -2.34 19.52
C ASP A 107 10.56 -2.76 19.02
N ASP A 108 9.57 -1.92 19.25
CA ASP A 108 8.21 -2.12 18.72
C ASP A 108 8.17 -1.67 17.26
N TYR A 109 8.35 -2.63 16.36
CA TYR A 109 8.23 -2.40 14.94
C TYR A 109 6.83 -2.77 14.45
N ILE A 110 6.34 -1.98 13.53
CA ILE A 110 5.15 -2.34 12.78
C ILE A 110 5.47 -3.56 11.93
N THR A 111 4.90 -4.69 12.29
CA THR A 111 5.07 -5.95 11.60
C THR A 111 3.93 -6.26 10.65
N ARG A 112 2.79 -5.61 10.82
CA ARG A 112 1.64 -5.74 9.97
C ARG A 112 1.02 -4.38 9.69
N ALA A 113 0.85 -4.07 8.41
CA ALA A 113 0.11 -2.91 7.97
C ALA A 113 -1.03 -3.35 7.07
N GLN A 114 -2.17 -2.69 7.23
CA GLN A 114 -3.32 -2.83 6.36
C GLN A 114 -3.80 -1.45 5.96
N CYS A 115 -4.04 -1.26 4.67
CA CYS A 115 -4.72 -0.08 4.18
C CYS A 115 -5.84 -0.47 3.23
N TRP A 116 -6.88 0.33 3.18
CA TRP A 116 -8.01 0.11 2.29
C TRP A 116 -8.57 1.40 1.77
N THR A 117 -9.16 1.34 0.59
CA THR A 117 -9.95 2.43 0.01
C THR A 117 -11.17 1.89 -0.69
N ASN A 118 -12.24 2.66 -0.67
CA ASN A 118 -13.42 2.39 -1.48
C ASN A 118 -13.35 3.23 -2.75
N ILE A 119 -13.76 2.64 -3.84
CA ILE A 119 -13.93 3.32 -5.13
C ILE A 119 -15.34 3.05 -5.65
N ASN A 120 -15.99 4.11 -6.15
CA ASN A 120 -17.30 4.06 -6.75
C ASN A 120 -17.21 4.33 -8.24
N LYS A 121 -17.97 3.58 -9.02
CA LYS A 121 -18.10 3.84 -10.44
C LYS A 121 -18.80 5.19 -10.67
N ASN A 122 -18.13 6.07 -11.41
CA ASN A 122 -18.62 7.43 -11.68
C ASN A 122 -19.24 7.61 -13.07
N VAL A 123 -19.11 6.62 -13.93
CA VAL A 123 -19.52 6.71 -15.34
C VAL A 123 -20.76 5.88 -15.59
N ALA A 124 -21.75 6.48 -16.20
CA ALA A 124 -22.89 5.76 -16.79
C ALA A 124 -22.45 5.08 -18.10
N THR A 125 -21.38 4.29 -18.06
CA THR A 125 -20.87 3.66 -19.27
C THR A 125 -21.53 2.33 -19.49
N GLY A 126 -22.06 2.18 -20.66
CA GLY A 126 -22.56 0.90 -21.16
C GLY A 126 -21.40 -0.08 -21.31
N GLY A 127 -21.61 -1.23 -20.80
CA GLY A 127 -20.96 -2.50 -20.87
C GLY A 127 -19.62 -2.70 -21.53
N GLY A 128 -18.82 -3.50 -20.88
CA GLY A 128 -17.66 -4.15 -21.46
C GLY A 128 -16.31 -3.51 -21.20
N ASN A 129 -16.26 -2.31 -20.66
CA ASN A 129 -15.00 -1.67 -20.33
C ASN A 129 -14.46 -2.17 -18.97
N THR A 130 -13.17 -2.33 -18.88
CA THR A 130 -12.48 -2.75 -17.65
C THR A 130 -11.31 -1.83 -17.35
N THR A 131 -10.99 -1.70 -16.08
CA THR A 131 -9.79 -1.01 -15.60
C THR A 131 -8.88 -1.99 -14.88
N SER A 132 -7.66 -1.56 -14.64
CA SER A 132 -6.75 -2.22 -13.70
C SER A 132 -6.55 -1.37 -12.46
N VAL A 133 -6.32 -2.04 -11.37
CA VAL A 133 -5.94 -1.45 -10.09
C VAL A 133 -4.59 -1.99 -9.70
N THR A 134 -3.71 -1.10 -9.29
CA THR A 134 -2.38 -1.43 -8.79
C THR A 134 -2.33 -1.18 -7.29
N GLY A 135 -1.82 -2.16 -6.55
CA GLY A 135 -1.41 -1.99 -5.15
C GLY A 135 0.10 -2.13 -5.05
N GLU A 136 0.74 -1.27 -4.31
CA GLU A 136 2.20 -1.29 -4.15
C GLU A 136 2.60 -0.99 -2.70
N TYR A 137 3.68 -1.64 -2.28
CA TYR A 137 4.37 -1.40 -1.03
C TYR A 137 5.83 -1.04 -1.36
N LEU A 138 6.30 0.08 -0.84
CA LEU A 138 7.71 0.47 -0.85
C LEU A 138 8.25 0.40 0.56
N HIS A 139 9.29 -0.37 0.75
CA HIS A 139 10.06 -0.45 1.97
C HIS A 139 11.30 0.41 1.89
N THR A 140 11.60 1.15 2.95
CA THR A 140 12.85 1.89 3.11
C THR A 140 13.51 1.59 4.46
N TRP A 141 14.84 1.64 4.51
CA TRP A 141 15.59 1.42 5.74
C TRP A 141 16.60 2.55 6.04
N ALA A 142 16.43 3.66 5.38
CA ALA A 142 17.15 4.90 5.67
C ALA A 142 16.15 5.97 6.12
N ALA A 143 16.61 6.92 6.92
CA ALA A 143 15.82 8.08 7.30
C ALA A 143 15.59 9.01 6.09
N VAL A 144 14.79 8.56 5.15
CA VAL A 144 14.41 9.27 3.93
C VAL A 144 12.90 9.30 3.81
N SER A 145 12.38 10.38 3.27
CA SER A 145 10.97 10.49 2.95
C SER A 145 10.75 10.09 1.49
N PRO A 146 10.11 8.95 1.23
CA PRO A 146 9.80 8.54 -0.12
C PRO A 146 8.73 9.43 -0.73
N SER A 147 8.63 9.42 -2.04
CA SER A 147 7.65 10.19 -2.81
C SER A 147 6.75 9.31 -3.65
N VAL A 148 5.54 9.80 -3.89
CA VAL A 148 4.54 9.14 -4.73
C VAL A 148 4.37 9.94 -6.01
N SER A 149 4.54 9.29 -7.14
CA SER A 149 4.19 9.82 -8.45
C SER A 149 3.00 9.06 -9.03
N TRP A 150 2.03 9.80 -9.57
CA TRP A 150 0.80 9.24 -10.10
C TRP A 150 0.78 9.34 -11.62
N SER A 151 0.47 8.25 -12.29
CA SER A 151 0.21 8.23 -13.71
C SER A 151 -1.15 7.59 -13.98
N VAL A 152 -2.03 8.32 -14.62
CA VAL A 152 -3.38 7.86 -14.99
C VAL A 152 -3.52 8.00 -16.48
N SER A 153 -3.70 6.90 -17.18
CA SER A 153 -4.10 6.93 -18.57
C SER A 153 -5.58 7.31 -18.67
N GLY A 154 -5.91 8.14 -19.63
CA GLY A 154 -7.28 8.64 -19.85
C GLY A 154 -8.33 7.54 -19.92
N SER A 155 -9.58 7.91 -20.14
CA SER A 155 -10.81 7.08 -20.07
C SER A 155 -10.60 5.60 -20.40
N GLY A 156 -10.69 4.75 -19.41
CA GLY A 156 -10.58 3.30 -19.54
C GLY A 156 -9.19 2.71 -19.32
N GLY A 157 -8.20 3.52 -18.96
CA GLY A 157 -6.85 3.06 -18.74
C GLY A 157 -6.58 2.59 -17.31
N SER A 158 -5.43 1.99 -17.16
CA SER A 158 -4.86 1.63 -15.85
C SER A 158 -4.38 2.87 -15.12
N GLY A 159 -4.69 2.95 -13.82
CA GLY A 159 -3.93 3.78 -12.91
C GLY A 159 -2.65 3.07 -12.52
N SER A 160 -1.54 3.76 -12.59
CA SER A 160 -0.29 3.31 -12.00
C SER A 160 0.29 4.42 -11.14
N PHE A 161 1.04 4.03 -10.13
CA PHE A 161 1.86 4.96 -9.37
C PHE A 161 3.26 4.39 -9.23
N GLY A 162 4.21 5.28 -9.17
CA GLY A 162 5.59 4.94 -8.87
C GLY A 162 5.91 5.42 -7.48
N LEU A 163 6.43 4.54 -6.69
CA LEU A 163 7.02 4.88 -5.41
C LEU A 163 8.53 5.04 -5.63
N SER A 164 9.09 6.14 -5.19
CA SER A 164 10.51 6.39 -5.30
C SER A 164 11.07 6.88 -3.98
N SER A 165 12.22 6.36 -3.64
CA SER A 165 13.02 6.86 -2.55
C SER A 165 14.24 7.59 -3.12
N PRO A 166 14.65 8.73 -2.55
CA PRO A 166 15.89 9.39 -2.93
C PRO A 166 17.15 8.57 -2.59
N SER A 167 16.97 7.47 -1.88
CA SER A 167 18.04 6.56 -1.47
C SER A 167 17.96 5.24 -2.22
N SER A 168 19.11 4.64 -2.54
CA SER A 168 19.20 3.25 -2.99
C SER A 168 18.81 2.22 -1.91
N GLN A 169 18.52 2.69 -0.72
CA GLN A 169 18.12 1.87 0.43
C GLN A 169 16.60 1.68 0.46
N SER A 170 16.08 1.11 -0.60
CA SER A 170 14.66 0.80 -0.73
C SER A 170 14.41 -0.31 -1.73
N TRP A 171 13.27 -0.95 -1.62
CA TRP A 171 12.73 -1.83 -2.66
C TRP A 171 11.20 -1.79 -2.61
N SER A 172 10.56 -2.13 -3.72
CA SER A 172 9.11 -2.19 -3.77
C SER A 172 8.58 -3.56 -4.22
N ILE A 173 7.34 -3.83 -3.84
CA ILE A 173 6.55 -4.96 -4.34
C ILE A 173 5.25 -4.41 -4.88
N GLN A 174 4.91 -4.79 -6.09
CA GLN A 174 3.70 -4.38 -6.78
C GLN A 174 2.81 -5.58 -7.06
N ALA A 175 1.51 -5.37 -6.96
CA ALA A 175 0.49 -6.31 -7.39
C ALA A 175 -0.57 -5.59 -8.22
N VAL A 176 -0.99 -6.22 -9.31
CA VAL A 176 -1.98 -5.64 -10.23
C VAL A 176 -3.18 -6.58 -10.35
N VAL A 177 -4.37 -6.01 -10.27
CA VAL A 177 -5.63 -6.70 -10.60
C VAL A 177 -6.23 -6.04 -11.83
N THR A 178 -6.46 -6.84 -12.85
CA THR A 178 -7.02 -6.40 -14.14
C THR A 178 -8.47 -6.86 -14.30
N GLY A 179 -9.18 -6.27 -15.26
CA GLY A 179 -10.52 -6.71 -15.61
C GLY A 179 -11.61 -6.27 -14.64
N ILE A 180 -11.38 -5.22 -13.85
CA ILE A 180 -12.42 -4.65 -12.99
C ILE A 180 -13.41 -3.90 -13.90
N PRO A 181 -14.69 -4.34 -13.97
CA PRO A 181 -15.66 -3.78 -14.90
C PRO A 181 -16.14 -2.39 -14.46
N TYR A 182 -16.32 -1.49 -15.42
CA TYR A 182 -16.92 -0.17 -15.20
C TYR A 182 -17.87 0.26 -16.30
#